data_6c66665a6cf09d8d1987c8bea1254fb7
#
_entry.id   6c66665a6cf09d8d1987c8bea1254fb7
#
_cell.length_a   1.000
_cell.length_b   1.000
_cell.length_c   1.000
_cell.angle_alpha   90.00
_cell.angle_beta   90.00
_cell.angle_gamma   90.00
#
_symmetry.space_group_name_H-M   'P 1'
#
loop_
_entity.id
_entity.type
_entity.pdbx_description
1 polymer ?
#
loop_
_entity_poly.entity_id
_entity_poly.type
_entity_poly.pdbx_seq_one_letter_code
_entity_poly.pdbx_strand_id
1 'polypeptide(L)'
;NNVHITCKFKGDTLYINNVVLDTAGKQEINNNTVLTIRTRGGGRFDYKIVLNEYEDPELVISAYSVEKSKNPELRTDVHFEIMGDTIYGRLDPDHPGLIPTFSSISQSVHINGAVQNEPVSAVNFNGEVVYSLASSKGFKKNYFIKISWNKKVAIPHLYITTEGNADITSKNNYLQADISIDGRNVYSNYTGTTRIKGRGNSTWGLPKKPYRLKLDSKAS
;
A
#
# COMPACT_ATOMS: atom_id res chain seq x y z
N ASN A 1 -18.72 -18.82 3.90
CA ASN A 1 -20.05 -18.79 3.28
C ASN A 1 -20.55 -20.23 3.16
N ASN A 2 -21.68 -20.57 3.83
CA ASN A 2 -22.30 -21.88 3.71
C ASN A 2 -23.14 -21.91 2.42
N VAL A 3 -22.78 -22.77 1.49
CA VAL A 3 -23.57 -23.01 0.28
C VAL A 3 -24.48 -24.20 0.55
N HIS A 4 -25.80 -24.03 0.36
CA HIS A 4 -26.77 -25.12 0.44
C HIS A 4 -26.93 -25.72 -0.95
N ILE A 5 -26.60 -27.01 -1.08
CA ILE A 5 -26.78 -27.75 -2.33
C ILE A 5 -27.98 -28.71 -2.12
N THR A 6 -28.99 -28.58 -2.95
CA THR A 6 -30.10 -29.53 -2.99
C THR A 6 -29.86 -30.54 -4.10
N CYS A 7 -29.79 -31.80 -3.74
CA CYS A 7 -29.59 -32.90 -4.68
C CYS A 7 -30.91 -33.68 -4.85
N LYS A 8 -31.40 -33.79 -6.11
CA LYS A 8 -32.50 -34.66 -6.46
C LYS A 8 -31.94 -35.89 -7.17
N PHE A 9 -32.21 -37.07 -6.67
CA PHE A 9 -31.72 -38.32 -7.26
C PHE A 9 -32.83 -39.37 -7.34
N LYS A 10 -32.68 -40.32 -8.25
CA LYS A 10 -33.49 -41.52 -8.35
C LYS A 10 -32.61 -42.70 -7.95
N GLY A 11 -32.85 -43.27 -6.80
CA GLY A 11 -32.07 -44.38 -6.23
C GLY A 11 -32.51 -44.66 -4.82
N ASP A 12 -31.97 -45.71 -4.21
CA ASP A 12 -32.40 -46.13 -2.86
C ASP A 12 -31.54 -45.49 -1.78
N THR A 13 -30.27 -45.26 -2.03
CA THR A 13 -29.35 -44.71 -1.04
C THR A 13 -28.33 -43.79 -1.71
N LEU A 14 -28.15 -42.63 -1.10
CA LEU A 14 -27.11 -41.66 -1.45
C LEU A 14 -25.99 -41.70 -0.40
N TYR A 15 -24.75 -41.72 -0.86
CA TYR A 15 -23.58 -41.64 -0.01
C TYR A 15 -22.76 -40.37 -0.38
N ILE A 16 -22.13 -39.79 0.62
CA ILE A 16 -21.09 -38.79 0.45
C ILE A 16 -19.79 -39.38 1.00
N ASN A 17 -18.76 -39.48 0.16
CA ASN A 17 -17.47 -40.06 0.56
C ASN A 17 -17.62 -41.41 1.27
N ASN A 18 -18.48 -42.27 0.73
CA ASN A 18 -18.83 -43.60 1.28
C ASN A 18 -19.63 -43.60 2.61
N VAL A 19 -20.08 -42.44 3.10
CA VAL A 19 -20.98 -42.34 4.27
C VAL A 19 -22.38 -42.12 3.78
N VAL A 20 -23.37 -42.87 4.33
CA VAL A 20 -24.80 -42.69 3.98
C VAL A 20 -25.19 -41.26 4.31
N LEU A 21 -25.79 -40.58 3.34
CA LEU A 21 -26.34 -39.24 3.56
C LEU A 21 -27.66 -39.39 4.32
N ASP A 22 -27.65 -39.01 5.59
CA ASP A 22 -28.87 -38.77 6.34
C ASP A 22 -29.45 -37.40 5.93
N THR A 23 -30.74 -37.39 5.57
CA THR A 23 -31.43 -36.17 5.10
C THR A 23 -31.49 -35.05 6.13
N ALA A 24 -31.11 -35.30 7.38
CA ALA A 24 -31.13 -34.35 8.48
C ALA A 24 -29.73 -33.70 8.76
N GLY A 25 -28.63 -34.22 8.18
CA GLY A 25 -27.25 -33.78 8.46
C GLY A 25 -26.74 -32.77 7.46
N LYS A 26 -25.96 -31.80 7.96
CA LYS A 26 -25.09 -30.92 7.12
C LYS A 26 -23.81 -31.66 6.84
N GLN A 27 -23.41 -31.72 5.55
CA GLN A 27 -22.15 -32.31 5.13
C GLN A 27 -21.27 -31.25 4.51
N GLU A 28 -19.97 -31.28 4.81
CA GLU A 28 -19.00 -30.44 4.13
C GLU A 28 -18.67 -31.02 2.75
N ILE A 29 -18.74 -30.18 1.74
CA ILE A 29 -18.50 -30.55 0.35
C ILE A 29 -17.29 -29.77 -0.16
N ASN A 30 -16.36 -30.45 -0.80
CA ASN A 30 -15.19 -29.87 -1.46
C ASN A 30 -14.94 -30.58 -2.80
N ASN A 31 -13.89 -30.14 -3.53
CA ASN A 31 -13.53 -30.69 -4.84
C ASN A 31 -13.13 -32.19 -4.83
N ASN A 32 -12.96 -32.78 -3.68
CA ASN A 32 -12.68 -34.21 -3.53
C ASN A 32 -13.89 -35.04 -3.13
N THR A 33 -15.05 -34.37 -2.96
CA THR A 33 -16.29 -35.03 -2.55
C THR A 33 -16.83 -35.90 -3.68
N VAL A 34 -17.14 -37.16 -3.39
CA VAL A 34 -17.78 -38.11 -4.29
C VAL A 34 -19.18 -38.42 -3.79
N LEU A 35 -20.19 -38.18 -4.63
CA LEU A 35 -21.54 -38.65 -4.41
C LEU A 35 -21.72 -40.02 -5.05
N THR A 36 -22.13 -41.02 -4.29
CA THR A 36 -22.42 -42.37 -4.78
C THR A 36 -23.90 -42.65 -4.62
N ILE A 37 -24.57 -43.00 -5.71
CA ILE A 37 -25.96 -43.48 -5.71
C ILE A 37 -25.94 -45.00 -5.87
N ARG A 38 -26.62 -45.72 -4.96
CA ARG A 38 -26.84 -47.16 -5.09
C ARG A 38 -28.33 -47.43 -5.33
N THR A 39 -28.58 -48.41 -6.19
CA THR A 39 -29.94 -48.90 -6.48
C THR A 39 -30.16 -50.28 -5.89
N ARG A 40 -31.43 -50.67 -5.66
CA ARG A 40 -31.80 -52.03 -5.15
C ARG A 40 -31.30 -53.16 -6.06
N GLY A 41 -31.14 -52.88 -7.34
CA GLY A 41 -30.59 -53.82 -8.31
C GLY A 41 -29.08 -53.97 -8.31
N GLY A 42 -28.36 -53.35 -7.31
CA GLY A 42 -26.92 -53.42 -7.19
C GLY A 42 -26.14 -52.41 -8.05
N GLY A 43 -26.81 -51.54 -8.78
CA GLY A 43 -26.17 -50.48 -9.56
C GLY A 43 -25.50 -49.44 -8.66
N ARG A 44 -24.30 -49.01 -9.08
CA ARG A 44 -23.54 -47.96 -8.42
C ARG A 44 -23.17 -46.88 -9.43
N PHE A 45 -23.39 -45.61 -9.06
CA PHE A 45 -23.05 -44.44 -9.87
C PHE A 45 -22.31 -43.45 -8.99
N ASP A 46 -21.07 -43.13 -9.37
CA ASP A 46 -20.22 -42.18 -8.67
C ASP A 46 -20.14 -40.87 -9.42
N TYR A 47 -20.40 -39.76 -8.72
CA TYR A 47 -20.33 -38.40 -9.25
C TYR A 47 -19.33 -37.61 -8.45
N LYS A 48 -18.26 -37.16 -9.11
CA LYS A 48 -17.30 -36.25 -8.48
C LYS A 48 -17.88 -34.84 -8.49
N ILE A 49 -17.88 -34.18 -7.33
CA ILE A 49 -18.23 -32.77 -7.23
C ILE A 49 -17.03 -31.92 -7.67
N VAL A 50 -17.27 -30.97 -8.56
CA VAL A 50 -16.33 -29.95 -8.96
C VAL A 50 -16.92 -28.61 -8.56
N LEU A 51 -16.27 -27.96 -7.59
CA LEU A 51 -16.63 -26.61 -7.16
C LEU A 51 -15.73 -25.64 -7.93
N ASN A 52 -16.30 -24.86 -8.80
CA ASN A 52 -15.61 -23.76 -9.45
C ASN A 52 -15.80 -22.50 -8.60
N GLU A 53 -14.71 -21.80 -8.33
CA GLU A 53 -14.79 -20.48 -7.71
C GLU A 53 -15.47 -19.54 -8.70
N TYR A 54 -16.60 -18.97 -8.31
CA TYR A 54 -17.31 -17.99 -9.12
C TYR A 54 -16.81 -16.60 -8.72
N GLU A 55 -16.09 -15.98 -9.60
CA GLU A 55 -15.75 -14.56 -9.49
C GLU A 55 -16.93 -13.72 -9.99
N ASP A 56 -17.61 -13.03 -9.08
CA ASP A 56 -18.66 -12.09 -9.47
C ASP A 56 -18.02 -10.84 -10.05
N PRO A 57 -18.26 -10.51 -11.34
CA PRO A 57 -17.66 -9.35 -11.99
C PRO A 57 -18.03 -8.02 -11.31
N GLU A 58 -19.16 -7.97 -10.59
CA GLU A 58 -19.53 -6.81 -9.80
C GLU A 58 -18.63 -6.61 -8.57
N LEU A 59 -17.86 -7.62 -8.15
CA LEU A 59 -16.97 -7.55 -6.98
C LEU A 59 -15.51 -7.28 -7.35
N VAL A 60 -15.27 -6.62 -8.47
CA VAL A 60 -13.92 -6.32 -8.98
C VAL A 60 -13.62 -4.83 -8.89
N ILE A 61 -12.46 -4.50 -8.33
CA ILE A 61 -11.81 -3.21 -8.54
C ILE A 61 -10.80 -3.41 -9.67
N SER A 62 -11.04 -2.81 -10.83
CA SER A 62 -10.22 -3.01 -12.04
C SER A 62 -9.10 -1.98 -12.18
N ALA A 63 -9.21 -0.84 -11.54
CA ALA A 63 -8.20 0.21 -11.50
C ALA A 63 -8.26 0.97 -10.17
N TYR A 64 -7.10 1.41 -9.69
CA TYR A 64 -7.00 2.24 -8.50
C TYR A 64 -5.84 3.22 -8.63
N SER A 65 -6.10 4.48 -8.34
CA SER A 65 -5.11 5.56 -8.39
C SER A 65 -5.43 6.68 -7.40
N VAL A 66 -4.46 7.54 -7.15
CA VAL A 66 -4.68 8.88 -6.60
C VAL A 66 -4.16 9.88 -7.62
N GLU A 67 -5.04 10.69 -8.14
CA GLU A 67 -4.78 11.59 -9.25
C GLU A 67 -4.47 12.99 -8.76
N LYS A 68 -3.49 13.65 -9.37
CA LYS A 68 -3.11 15.03 -9.09
C LYS A 68 -4.28 16.00 -9.31
N SER A 69 -5.15 15.71 -10.26
CA SER A 69 -6.33 16.52 -10.56
C SER A 69 -7.27 16.68 -9.37
N LYS A 70 -7.35 15.65 -8.52
CA LYS A 70 -8.15 15.63 -7.27
C LYS A 70 -7.30 15.90 -6.02
N ASN A 71 -5.98 15.80 -6.12
CA ASN A 71 -5.00 15.93 -5.04
C ASN A 71 -3.87 16.87 -5.49
N PRO A 72 -4.07 18.18 -5.51
CA PRO A 72 -3.13 19.15 -6.08
C PRO A 72 -1.76 19.17 -5.38
N GLU A 73 -1.66 18.66 -4.16
CA GLU A 73 -0.44 18.47 -3.41
C GLU A 73 0.50 17.41 -4.00
N LEU A 74 -0.02 16.50 -4.82
CA LEU A 74 0.79 15.50 -5.50
C LEU A 74 1.59 16.11 -6.66
N ARG A 75 2.78 15.58 -6.89
CA ARG A 75 3.61 15.98 -8.04
C ARG A 75 3.09 15.38 -9.35
N THR A 76 2.65 14.12 -9.29
CA THR A 76 2.14 13.32 -10.41
C THR A 76 1.05 12.40 -9.91
N ASP A 77 0.28 11.82 -10.82
CA ASP A 77 -0.63 10.73 -10.51
C ASP A 77 0.14 9.52 -9.96
N VAL A 78 -0.48 8.82 -9.02
CA VAL A 78 0.05 7.58 -8.46
C VAL A 78 -0.91 6.46 -8.77
N HIS A 79 -0.45 5.48 -9.55
CA HIS A 79 -1.18 4.26 -9.87
C HIS A 79 -0.82 3.14 -8.89
N PHE A 80 -1.82 2.35 -8.51
CA PHE A 80 -1.66 1.25 -7.58
C PHE A 80 -1.73 -0.08 -8.33
N GLU A 81 -1.03 -1.07 -7.83
CA GLU A 81 -1.04 -2.43 -8.36
C GLU A 81 -2.06 -3.27 -7.61
N ILE A 82 -2.91 -3.99 -8.35
CA ILE A 82 -3.95 -4.85 -7.79
C ILE A 82 -3.51 -6.30 -7.94
N MET A 83 -3.35 -7.00 -6.80
CA MET A 83 -2.99 -8.41 -6.76
C MET A 83 -3.99 -9.16 -5.86
N GLY A 84 -4.88 -9.93 -6.50
CA GLY A 84 -5.94 -10.65 -5.79
C GLY A 84 -6.92 -9.70 -5.10
N ASP A 85 -6.95 -9.74 -3.78
CA ASP A 85 -7.75 -8.87 -2.91
C ASP A 85 -6.94 -7.73 -2.27
N THR A 86 -5.71 -7.53 -2.70
CA THR A 86 -4.82 -6.52 -2.13
C THR A 86 -4.39 -5.51 -3.19
N ILE A 87 -4.45 -4.24 -2.82
CA ILE A 87 -4.10 -3.09 -3.65
C ILE A 87 -2.86 -2.43 -3.05
N TYR A 88 -1.75 -2.44 -3.79
CA TYR A 88 -0.45 -1.93 -3.36
C TYR A 88 -0.17 -0.57 -3.94
N GLY A 89 0.19 0.39 -3.10
CA GLY A 89 0.57 1.73 -3.51
C GLY A 89 1.84 2.22 -2.83
N ARG A 90 2.41 3.30 -3.39
CA ARG A 90 3.52 4.00 -2.78
C ARG A 90 3.21 5.49 -2.71
N LEU A 91 3.16 6.03 -1.50
CA LEU A 91 2.77 7.42 -1.24
C LEU A 91 3.87 8.18 -0.47
N ASP A 92 3.78 9.51 -0.52
CA ASP A 92 4.62 10.37 0.30
C ASP A 92 4.03 10.50 1.70
N PRO A 93 4.85 10.38 2.76
CA PRO A 93 4.36 10.40 4.15
C PRO A 93 3.78 11.76 4.58
N ASP A 94 4.05 12.82 3.82
CA ASP A 94 3.55 14.16 4.11
C ASP A 94 2.07 14.36 3.69
N HIS A 95 1.52 13.44 2.90
CA HIS A 95 0.17 13.53 2.34
C HIS A 95 -0.59 12.21 2.57
N PRO A 96 -0.93 11.86 3.81
CA PRO A 96 -1.62 10.60 4.09
C PRO A 96 -3.11 10.61 3.74
N GLY A 97 -3.72 11.80 3.65
CA GLY A 97 -5.16 11.98 3.35
C GLY A 97 -5.36 12.39 1.89
N LEU A 98 -5.74 11.44 1.02
CA LEU A 98 -5.89 11.68 -0.42
C LEU A 98 -7.24 11.19 -0.92
N ILE A 99 -7.74 11.81 -1.98
CA ILE A 99 -8.97 11.41 -2.67
C ILE A 99 -8.62 10.35 -3.72
N PRO A 100 -9.03 9.09 -3.54
CA PRO A 100 -8.76 8.04 -4.51
C PRO A 100 -9.69 8.13 -5.73
N THR A 101 -9.22 7.55 -6.83
CA THR A 101 -10.02 7.22 -8.00
C THR A 101 -9.93 5.73 -8.23
N PHE A 102 -11.05 5.05 -8.35
CA PHE A 102 -11.10 3.61 -8.62
C PHE A 102 -12.25 3.28 -9.57
N SER A 103 -12.14 2.13 -10.24
CA SER A 103 -13.15 1.64 -11.16
C SER A 103 -13.75 0.34 -10.62
N SER A 104 -15.07 0.34 -10.39
CA SER A 104 -15.86 -0.83 -10.00
C SER A 104 -17.28 -0.68 -10.51
N ILE A 105 -17.93 -1.80 -10.82
CA ILE A 105 -19.34 -1.88 -11.19
C ILE A 105 -20.21 -2.44 -10.05
N SER A 106 -19.70 -2.45 -8.83
CA SER A 106 -20.41 -2.94 -7.65
C SER A 106 -21.66 -2.14 -7.37
N GLN A 107 -22.69 -2.80 -6.85
CA GLN A 107 -23.93 -2.14 -6.41
C GLN A 107 -23.66 -1.12 -5.29
N SER A 108 -22.74 -1.44 -4.39
CA SER A 108 -22.28 -0.50 -3.37
C SER A 108 -20.82 -0.73 -3.01
N VAL A 109 -20.16 0.37 -2.64
CA VAL A 109 -18.78 0.39 -2.15
C VAL A 109 -18.75 1.07 -0.78
N HIS A 110 -18.08 0.45 0.17
CA HIS A 110 -17.83 1.01 1.48
C HIS A 110 -16.32 1.12 1.70
N ILE A 111 -15.86 2.21 2.31
CA ILE A 111 -14.47 2.35 2.76
C ILE A 111 -14.49 2.39 4.28
N ASN A 112 -13.82 1.45 4.93
CA ASN A 112 -13.81 1.29 6.40
C ASN A 112 -15.22 1.32 7.01
N GLY A 113 -16.18 0.67 6.34
CA GLY A 113 -17.57 0.58 6.76
C GLY A 113 -18.47 1.77 6.38
N ALA A 114 -17.91 2.90 5.93
CA ALA A 114 -18.69 4.04 5.46
C ALA A 114 -19.04 3.90 3.96
N VAL A 115 -20.31 4.11 3.62
CA VAL A 115 -20.77 4.09 2.22
C VAL A 115 -20.06 5.20 1.43
N GLN A 116 -19.55 4.84 0.27
CA GLN A 116 -18.98 5.81 -0.67
C GLN A 116 -20.02 6.18 -1.72
N ASN A 117 -20.33 7.47 -1.75
CA ASN A 117 -21.11 8.10 -2.81
C ASN A 117 -20.19 9.02 -3.61
N GLU A 118 -20.54 9.31 -4.87
CA GLU A 118 -19.83 10.35 -5.60
C GLU A 118 -20.21 11.75 -5.08
N PRO A 119 -19.25 12.66 -4.86
CA PRO A 119 -17.80 12.48 -5.03
C PRO A 119 -17.18 11.67 -3.88
N VAL A 120 -16.17 10.86 -4.21
CA VAL A 120 -15.45 10.04 -3.24
C VAL A 120 -14.75 10.96 -2.21
N SER A 121 -14.88 10.64 -0.94
CA SER A 121 -14.24 11.38 0.15
C SER A 121 -12.75 11.07 0.26
N ALA A 122 -11.97 11.99 0.86
CA ALA A 122 -10.57 11.74 1.17
C ALA A 122 -10.42 10.56 2.14
N VAL A 123 -9.46 9.70 1.84
CA VAL A 123 -9.12 8.51 2.62
C VAL A 123 -7.78 8.73 3.32
N ASN A 124 -7.73 8.43 4.61
CA ASN A 124 -6.48 8.48 5.38
C ASN A 124 -5.75 7.14 5.26
N PHE A 125 -4.63 7.13 4.55
CA PHE A 125 -3.81 5.95 4.30
C PHE A 125 -2.80 5.62 5.41
N ASN A 126 -2.72 6.36 6.51
CA ASN A 126 -1.86 6.02 7.66
C ASN A 126 -2.37 4.82 8.45
N GLY A 127 -3.65 4.49 8.32
CA GLY A 127 -4.27 3.34 8.96
C GLY A 127 -4.60 2.23 7.99
N GLU A 128 -5.27 1.22 8.52
CA GLU A 128 -5.84 0.17 7.68
C GLU A 128 -6.98 0.75 6.82
N VAL A 129 -6.94 0.47 5.53
CA VAL A 129 -7.99 0.88 4.58
C VAL A 129 -8.55 -0.37 3.91
N VAL A 130 -9.85 -0.58 4.11
CA VAL A 130 -10.59 -1.72 3.56
C VAL A 130 -11.74 -1.23 2.69
N TYR A 131 -11.75 -1.67 1.45
CA TYR A 131 -12.87 -1.48 0.53
C TYR A 131 -13.76 -2.72 0.59
N SER A 132 -15.03 -2.55 0.95
CA SER A 132 -16.02 -3.63 0.94
C SER A 132 -17.01 -3.40 -0.19
N LEU A 133 -16.97 -4.27 -1.18
CA LEU A 133 -17.87 -4.27 -2.33
C LEU A 133 -19.06 -5.20 -2.07
N ALA A 134 -20.24 -4.80 -2.53
CA ALA A 134 -21.41 -5.66 -2.56
C ALA A 134 -21.99 -5.72 -3.97
N SER A 135 -22.35 -6.91 -4.42
CA SER A 135 -23.02 -7.12 -5.70
C SER A 135 -24.53 -7.09 -5.59
N SER A 136 -25.21 -6.93 -6.71
CA SER A 136 -26.69 -7.02 -6.82
C SER A 136 -27.23 -8.37 -6.38
N LYS A 137 -26.42 -9.42 -6.38
CA LYS A 137 -26.75 -10.78 -5.93
C LYS A 137 -26.53 -10.98 -4.42
N GLY A 138 -26.08 -9.95 -3.70
CA GLY A 138 -25.84 -10.02 -2.26
C GLY A 138 -24.49 -10.61 -1.84
N PHE A 139 -23.61 -10.92 -2.80
CA PHE A 139 -22.22 -11.33 -2.50
C PHE A 139 -21.41 -10.12 -2.07
N LYS A 140 -20.34 -10.38 -1.27
CA LYS A 140 -19.42 -9.34 -0.78
C LYS A 140 -17.98 -9.76 -0.96
N LYS A 141 -17.11 -8.78 -1.26
CA LYS A 141 -15.65 -8.96 -1.33
C LYS A 141 -14.96 -7.75 -0.71
N ASN A 142 -13.89 -8.01 0.02
CA ASN A 142 -13.04 -6.96 0.57
C ASN A 142 -11.75 -6.85 -0.21
N TYR A 143 -11.29 -5.59 -0.37
CA TYR A 143 -9.95 -5.27 -0.84
C TYR A 143 -9.20 -4.52 0.25
N PHE A 144 -7.94 -4.87 0.44
CA PHE A 144 -7.07 -4.30 1.46
C PHE A 144 -6.03 -3.41 0.80
N ILE A 145 -5.96 -2.14 1.23
CA ILE A 145 -4.93 -1.23 0.72
C ILE A 145 -3.66 -1.40 1.55
N LYS A 146 -2.53 -1.60 0.87
CA LYS A 146 -1.20 -1.64 1.49
C LYS A 146 -0.32 -0.54 0.91
N ILE A 147 0.08 0.39 1.77
CA ILE A 147 0.92 1.51 1.40
C ILE A 147 2.37 1.26 1.80
N SER A 148 3.27 1.44 0.83
CA SER A 148 4.68 1.66 1.07
C SER A 148 4.96 3.16 1.04
N TRP A 149 5.52 3.69 2.11
CA TRP A 149 5.82 5.11 2.19
C TRP A 149 7.14 5.42 1.49
N ASN A 150 7.16 6.46 0.67
CA ASN A 150 8.41 6.97 0.12
C ASN A 150 9.33 7.43 1.25
N LYS A 151 10.61 7.15 1.10
CA LYS A 151 11.59 7.68 2.05
C LYS A 151 11.60 9.20 1.94
N LYS A 152 11.39 9.87 3.06
CA LYS A 152 11.47 11.33 3.11
C LYS A 152 12.87 11.77 2.72
N VAL A 153 12.97 12.57 1.66
CA VAL A 153 14.24 13.12 1.20
C VAL A 153 14.19 14.64 1.35
N ALA A 154 15.05 15.17 2.15
CA ALA A 154 15.25 16.61 2.25
C ALA A 154 16.74 16.94 2.11
N ILE A 155 17.06 18.11 1.56
CA ILE A 155 18.45 18.60 1.54
C ILE A 155 18.67 19.33 2.85
N PRO A 156 19.62 18.87 3.70
CA PRO A 156 19.94 19.59 4.92
C PRO A 156 20.43 21.01 4.63
N HIS A 157 20.11 21.93 5.49
CA HIS A 157 20.65 23.28 5.42
C HIS A 157 21.91 23.36 6.30
N LEU A 158 22.98 23.84 5.71
CA LEU A 158 24.25 24.09 6.38
C LEU A 158 24.42 25.60 6.58
N TYR A 159 24.56 26.02 7.81
CA TYR A 159 24.84 27.38 8.20
C TYR A 159 26.27 27.44 8.75
N ILE A 160 27.03 28.43 8.34
CA ILE A 160 28.41 28.67 8.80
C ILE A 160 28.53 30.14 9.11
N THR A 161 28.93 30.46 10.33
CA THR A 161 29.18 31.83 10.79
C THR A 161 30.64 31.92 11.23
N THR A 162 31.45 32.70 10.51
CA THR A 162 32.86 32.94 10.86
C THR A 162 32.92 33.86 12.07
N GLU A 163 33.98 33.70 12.89
CA GLU A 163 34.25 34.57 14.01
C GLU A 163 34.31 36.04 13.55
N GLY A 164 33.57 36.91 14.20
CA GLY A 164 33.43 38.32 13.83
C GLY A 164 32.81 38.58 12.45
N ASN A 165 32.12 37.62 11.88
CA ASN A 165 31.60 37.67 10.50
C ASN A 165 32.66 37.95 9.44
N ALA A 166 33.90 37.53 9.69
CA ALA A 166 35.05 37.77 8.81
C ALA A 166 34.90 37.05 7.45
N ASP A 167 35.26 37.74 6.36
CA ASP A 167 35.27 37.16 5.02
C ASP A 167 36.37 36.11 4.86
N ILE A 168 36.00 35.00 4.18
CA ILE A 168 36.94 33.92 3.88
C ILE A 168 37.76 34.28 2.64
N THR A 169 38.88 34.90 2.85
CA THR A 169 39.77 35.42 1.77
C THR A 169 41.00 34.56 1.51
N SER A 170 41.36 33.65 2.42
CA SER A 170 42.60 32.87 2.34
C SER A 170 42.36 31.40 2.02
N LYS A 171 43.19 30.81 1.19
CA LYS A 171 43.31 29.37 0.96
C LYS A 171 44.24 28.67 1.94
N ASN A 172 45.10 29.44 2.61
CA ASN A 172 46.16 28.92 3.47
C ASN A 172 45.76 28.96 4.95
N ASN A 173 45.11 30.04 5.37
CA ASN A 173 44.78 30.28 6.77
C ASN A 173 43.33 29.90 7.02
N TYR A 174 43.10 29.17 8.11
CA TYR A 174 41.77 28.87 8.61
C TYR A 174 41.25 30.02 9.47
N LEU A 175 39.95 30.29 9.32
CA LEU A 175 39.18 31.10 10.25
C LEU A 175 38.38 30.15 11.18
N GLN A 176 38.21 30.53 12.42
CA GLN A 176 37.24 29.89 13.31
C GLN A 176 35.83 30.22 12.87
N ALA A 177 34.93 29.26 13.00
CA ALA A 177 33.54 29.43 12.64
C ALA A 177 32.64 28.49 13.46
N ASP A 178 31.42 28.92 13.65
CA ASP A 178 30.36 28.05 14.11
C ASP A 178 29.68 27.37 12.91
N ILE A 179 29.30 26.13 13.09
CA ILE A 179 28.59 25.34 12.09
C ILE A 179 27.27 24.83 12.69
N SER A 180 26.20 24.97 11.95
CA SER A 180 24.90 24.38 12.27
C SER A 180 24.32 23.68 11.05
N ILE A 181 23.82 22.47 11.25
CA ILE A 181 23.12 21.69 10.22
C ILE A 181 21.67 21.49 10.69
N ASP A 182 20.73 22.02 9.92
CA ASP A 182 19.31 21.70 10.06
C ASP A 182 19.02 20.49 9.18
N GLY A 183 18.79 19.35 9.78
CA GLY A 183 18.49 18.07 9.11
C GLY A 183 17.11 17.98 8.49
N ARG A 184 16.28 19.04 8.58
CA ARG A 184 14.95 19.13 7.98
C ARG A 184 13.99 18.01 8.41
N ASN A 185 14.11 17.56 9.66
CA ASN A 185 13.37 16.41 10.24
C ASN A 185 13.59 15.06 9.54
N VAL A 186 14.63 14.97 8.67
CA VAL A 186 15.01 13.73 7.96
C VAL A 186 16.34 13.20 8.45
N TYR A 187 17.25 14.12 8.79
CA TYR A 187 18.59 13.82 9.32
C TYR A 187 18.72 14.43 10.69
N SER A 188 19.68 13.95 11.46
CA SER A 188 20.00 14.55 12.76
C SER A 188 20.50 15.98 12.59
N ASN A 189 20.05 16.89 13.46
CA ASN A 189 20.62 18.23 13.56
C ASN A 189 22.02 18.15 14.16
N TYR A 190 22.87 19.08 13.79
CA TYR A 190 24.21 19.19 14.35
C TYR A 190 24.55 20.65 14.60
N THR A 191 25.20 20.93 15.72
CA THR A 191 25.81 22.24 16.03
C THR A 191 27.20 22.00 16.60
N GLY A 192 28.14 22.87 16.26
CA GLY A 192 29.50 22.75 16.75
C GLY A 192 30.41 23.84 16.21
N THR A 193 31.69 23.73 16.53
CA THR A 193 32.74 24.61 16.01
C THR A 193 33.50 23.94 14.86
N THR A 194 33.98 24.76 13.95
CA THR A 194 34.75 24.33 12.80
C THR A 194 35.78 25.37 12.42
N ARG A 195 36.75 24.98 11.64
CA ARG A 195 37.66 25.91 10.97
C ARG A 195 37.40 25.86 9.48
N ILE A 196 37.30 27.01 8.84
CA ILE A 196 37.00 27.16 7.41
C ILE A 196 38.04 27.93 6.69
N LYS A 197 38.38 27.52 5.46
CA LYS A 197 39.26 28.27 4.52
C LYS A 197 38.81 28.05 3.09
N GLY A 198 39.35 28.87 2.20
CA GLY A 198 39.21 28.66 0.77
C GLY A 198 39.87 27.36 0.29
N ARG A 199 39.39 26.82 -0.81
CA ARG A 199 39.92 25.63 -1.48
C ARG A 199 39.93 25.83 -3.00
N GLY A 200 40.69 25.00 -3.70
CA GLY A 200 40.78 24.98 -5.16
C GLY A 200 41.86 25.87 -5.72
N ASN A 201 42.16 25.68 -7.01
CA ASN A 201 43.11 26.49 -7.77
C ASN A 201 42.34 27.49 -8.64
N SER A 202 42.04 27.16 -9.88
CA SER A 202 41.28 28.01 -10.81
C SER A 202 39.83 28.29 -10.29
N THR A 203 39.21 27.33 -9.63
CA THR A 203 37.85 27.49 -9.09
C THR A 203 37.71 28.50 -7.96
N TRP A 204 38.82 28.87 -7.29
CA TRP A 204 38.80 29.91 -6.25
C TRP A 204 38.52 31.32 -6.83
N GLY A 205 38.80 31.54 -8.10
CA GLY A 205 38.49 32.79 -8.82
C GLY A 205 37.01 32.91 -9.25
N LEU A 206 36.21 31.86 -9.14
CA LEU A 206 34.84 31.87 -9.57
C LEU A 206 33.90 32.55 -8.54
N PRO A 207 32.75 33.10 -8.94
CA PRO A 207 31.77 33.68 -8.02
C PRO A 207 31.32 32.71 -6.93
N LYS A 208 31.10 31.43 -7.26
CA LYS A 208 30.82 30.35 -6.33
C LYS A 208 32.10 29.67 -5.90
N LYS A 209 32.63 30.07 -4.76
CA LYS A 209 33.91 29.61 -4.23
C LYS A 209 33.76 28.26 -3.49
N PRO A 210 34.73 27.35 -3.68
CA PRO A 210 34.82 26.14 -2.88
C PRO A 210 35.49 26.43 -1.53
N TYR A 211 35.03 25.76 -0.48
CA TYR A 211 35.55 25.86 0.87
C TYR A 211 36.03 24.52 1.40
N ARG A 212 36.91 24.54 2.40
CA ARG A 212 37.32 23.39 3.19
C ARG A 212 36.96 23.63 4.64
N LEU A 213 36.19 22.71 5.18
CA LEU A 213 35.83 22.65 6.61
C LEU A 213 36.75 21.65 7.33
N LYS A 214 37.06 21.95 8.58
CA LYS A 214 37.71 21.02 9.50
C LYS A 214 36.99 21.10 10.83
N LEU A 215 36.12 20.12 11.07
CA LEU A 215 35.37 19.99 12.31
C LEU A 215 36.35 19.75 13.48
N ASP A 216 36.06 20.35 14.62
CA ASP A 216 36.88 20.18 15.82
C ASP A 216 36.55 18.91 16.58
N SER A 217 35.33 18.37 16.38
CA SER A 217 34.88 17.07 16.87
C SER A 217 34.21 16.25 15.77
N LYS A 218 34.18 14.91 15.93
CA LYS A 218 33.40 14.08 15.02
C LYS A 218 31.92 14.37 15.22
N ALA A 219 31.18 14.54 14.12
CA ALA A 219 29.74 14.44 14.13
C ALA A 219 29.37 12.96 14.36
N SER A 220 28.59 12.70 15.38
CA SER A 220 28.05 11.36 15.70
C SER A 220 26.75 11.12 14.93
#